data_95e34355825e3e51186daca41f44ec78
#
_entry.id   95e34355825e3e51186daca41f44ec78
#
_cell.length_a   1.000
_cell.length_b   1.000
_cell.length_c   1.000
_cell.angle_alpha   90.00
_cell.angle_beta   90.00
_cell.angle_gamma   90.00
#
_symmetry.space_group_name_H-M   'P 1'
#
loop_
_entity.id
_entity.type
_entity.pdbx_description
1 polymer ?
#
loop_
_entity_poly.entity_id
_entity_poly.type
_entity_poly.pdbx_seq_one_letter_code
_entity_poly.pdbx_strand_id
1 'polypeptide(L)'
;MYFDEEVVVDVRLNTLNEFVDYFVIVESKFTHKGDERELKFNHKKFEKFKKKIIYLVYDEEPKEIEKVLDADSKAEKDRKYILGAAYRENGQRNYIQKGLIDANKDDFILISDVDEIPKLSEFNFKRIKE
;
A
#
# COMPACT_ATOMS: atom_id res chain seq x y z
N MET A 1 -0.93 -2.06 0.30
CA MET A 1 0.47 -1.60 0.43
C MET A 1 1.37 -2.82 0.39
N TYR A 2 2.63 -2.66 -0.04
CA TYR A 2 3.61 -3.76 -0.13
C TYR A 2 4.84 -3.41 0.70
N PHE A 3 5.34 -4.37 1.44
CA PHE A 3 6.56 -4.21 2.21
C PHE A 3 7.57 -5.33 1.90
N ASP A 4 7.18 -6.62 2.01
CA ASP A 4 8.05 -7.78 1.86
C ASP A 4 7.23 -9.09 1.66
N GLU A 5 5.91 -8.95 1.44
CA GLU A 5 4.96 -10.07 1.46
C GLU A 5 4.83 -10.71 0.07
N GLU A 6 5.94 -11.12 -0.56
CA GLU A 6 5.95 -11.62 -1.95
C GLU A 6 4.97 -12.79 -2.18
N VAL A 7 4.88 -13.73 -1.23
CA VAL A 7 3.98 -14.88 -1.33
C VAL A 7 2.51 -14.45 -1.25
N VAL A 8 2.20 -13.53 -0.33
CA VAL A 8 0.82 -13.03 -0.15
C VAL A 8 0.38 -12.24 -1.38
N VAL A 9 1.27 -11.40 -1.93
CA VAL A 9 1.02 -10.68 -3.18
C VAL A 9 0.77 -11.65 -4.33
N ASP A 10 1.55 -12.73 -4.45
CA ASP A 10 1.36 -13.74 -5.50
C ASP A 10 -0.03 -14.39 -5.40
N VAL A 11 -0.43 -14.81 -4.21
CA VAL A 11 -1.78 -15.35 -3.96
C VAL A 11 -2.85 -14.31 -4.33
N ARG A 12 -2.71 -13.06 -3.86
CA ARG A 12 -3.65 -11.99 -4.13
C ARG A 12 -3.83 -11.71 -5.62
N LEU A 13 -2.72 -11.54 -6.34
CA LEU A 13 -2.74 -11.26 -7.78
C LEU A 13 -3.40 -12.40 -8.56
N ASN A 14 -3.07 -13.65 -8.23
CA ASN A 14 -3.69 -14.80 -8.89
C ASN A 14 -5.18 -14.92 -8.59
N THR A 15 -5.59 -14.72 -7.32
CA THR A 15 -6.99 -14.86 -6.90
C THR A 15 -7.88 -13.78 -7.50
N LEU A 16 -7.38 -12.54 -7.58
CA LEU A 16 -8.19 -11.39 -8.01
C LEU A 16 -8.06 -11.08 -9.51
N ASN A 17 -7.15 -11.71 -10.25
CA ASN A 17 -6.83 -11.35 -11.62
C ASN A 17 -8.03 -11.35 -12.58
N GLU A 18 -8.98 -12.25 -12.39
CA GLU A 18 -10.17 -12.33 -13.26
C GLU A 18 -11.22 -11.25 -12.97
N PHE A 19 -11.13 -10.62 -11.79
CA PHE A 19 -12.15 -9.71 -11.28
C PHE A 19 -11.74 -8.24 -11.32
N VAL A 20 -10.44 -7.95 -11.51
CA VAL A 20 -9.93 -6.57 -11.49
C VAL A 20 -9.20 -6.23 -12.78
N ASP A 21 -9.29 -4.97 -13.19
CA ASP A 21 -8.59 -4.44 -14.35
C ASP A 21 -7.17 -4.04 -14.02
N TYR A 22 -6.96 -3.44 -12.84
CA TYR A 22 -5.65 -2.96 -12.39
C TYR A 22 -5.39 -3.28 -10.91
N PHE A 23 -4.11 -3.46 -10.60
CA PHE A 23 -3.57 -3.56 -9.24
C PHE A 23 -2.65 -2.38 -8.97
N VAL A 24 -3.00 -1.53 -8.04
CA VAL A 24 -2.11 -0.47 -7.56
C VAL A 24 -1.29 -1.00 -6.40
N ILE A 25 0.03 -1.07 -6.57
CA ILE A 25 0.97 -1.54 -5.57
C ILE A 25 1.87 -0.38 -5.17
N VAL A 26 1.82 0.00 -3.89
CA VAL A 26 2.67 1.06 -3.34
C VAL A 26 3.69 0.44 -2.41
N GLU A 27 4.96 0.65 -2.69
CA GLU A 27 6.08 0.26 -1.85
C GLU A 27 6.79 1.50 -1.31
N SER A 28 7.08 1.52 -0.01
CA SER A 28 7.78 2.63 0.63
C SER A 28 9.30 2.42 0.64
N LYS A 29 10.07 3.50 0.46
CA LYS A 29 11.51 3.54 0.71
C LYS A 29 11.88 3.60 2.19
N PHE A 30 10.90 3.75 3.06
CA PHE A 30 11.12 3.88 4.50
C PHE A 30 10.44 2.76 5.27
N THR A 31 11.08 2.33 6.35
CA THR A 31 10.45 1.48 7.36
C THR A 31 9.46 2.30 8.20
N HIS A 32 8.64 1.64 9.01
CA HIS A 32 7.76 2.34 9.97
C HIS A 32 8.54 3.21 10.95
N LYS A 33 9.82 2.88 11.23
CA LYS A 33 10.70 3.68 12.10
C LYS A 33 11.32 4.88 11.39
N GLY A 34 11.28 4.91 10.06
CA GLY A 34 11.86 5.96 9.24
C GLY A 34 13.26 5.65 8.70
N ASP A 35 13.76 4.43 8.90
CA ASP A 35 15.01 4.02 8.29
C ASP A 35 14.80 3.77 6.79
N GLU A 36 15.76 4.17 5.97
CA GLU A 36 15.75 3.83 4.56
C GLU A 36 15.80 2.32 4.35
N ARG A 37 15.10 1.83 3.34
CA ARG A 37 15.10 0.42 2.94
C ARG A 37 15.19 0.25 1.43
N GLU A 38 15.72 -0.88 1.02
CA GLU A 38 15.72 -1.30 -0.38
C GLU A 38 14.31 -1.72 -0.81
N LEU A 39 13.98 -1.42 -2.06
CA LEU A 39 12.75 -1.87 -2.70
C LEU A 39 12.86 -3.36 -3.03
N LYS A 40 11.84 -4.13 -2.69
CA LYS A 40 11.86 -5.59 -2.80
C LYS A 40 10.86 -6.15 -3.80
N PHE A 41 10.01 -5.28 -4.40
CA PHE A 41 9.01 -5.76 -5.34
C PHE A 41 9.67 -6.40 -6.56
N ASN A 42 9.37 -7.68 -6.77
CA ASN A 42 9.99 -8.49 -7.82
C ASN A 42 9.20 -8.43 -9.14
N HIS A 43 9.50 -7.47 -9.99
CA HIS A 43 8.83 -7.29 -11.30
C HIS A 43 8.93 -8.54 -12.21
N LYS A 44 10.05 -9.30 -12.12
CA LYS A 44 10.23 -10.51 -12.95
C LYS A 44 9.28 -11.63 -12.51
N LYS A 45 9.10 -11.81 -11.21
CA LYS A 45 8.18 -12.81 -10.67
C LYS A 45 6.74 -12.53 -11.09
N PHE A 46 6.34 -11.26 -11.12
CA PHE A 46 4.99 -10.83 -11.45
C PHE A 46 4.82 -10.40 -12.91
N GLU A 47 5.76 -10.79 -13.80
CA GLU A 47 5.75 -10.43 -15.23
C GLU A 47 4.42 -10.73 -15.93
N LYS A 48 3.74 -11.83 -15.57
CA LYS A 48 2.43 -12.18 -16.15
C LYS A 48 1.33 -11.15 -15.86
N PHE A 49 1.48 -10.36 -14.81
CA PHE A 49 0.54 -9.31 -14.43
C PHE A 49 0.98 -7.90 -14.83
N LYS A 50 2.12 -7.74 -15.52
CA LYS A 50 2.73 -6.43 -15.80
C LYS A 50 1.81 -5.42 -16.46
N LYS A 51 0.84 -5.89 -17.28
CA LYS A 51 -0.13 -5.01 -17.95
C LYS A 51 -1.22 -4.48 -17.04
N LYS A 52 -1.39 -5.10 -15.86
CA LYS A 52 -2.38 -4.73 -14.85
C LYS A 52 -1.76 -4.05 -13.63
N ILE A 53 -0.45 -4.21 -13.41
CA ILE A 53 0.21 -3.64 -12.22
C ILE A 53 0.60 -2.19 -12.49
N ILE A 54 0.12 -1.30 -11.63
CA ILE A 54 0.57 0.08 -11.46
C ILE A 54 1.44 0.09 -10.21
N TYR A 55 2.76 0.12 -10.39
CA TYR A 55 3.72 0.11 -9.28
C TYR A 55 4.18 1.52 -8.96
N LEU A 56 4.06 1.91 -7.69
CA LEU A 56 4.42 3.23 -7.19
C LEU A 56 5.42 3.09 -6.04
N VAL A 57 6.42 3.96 -6.06
CA VAL A 57 7.40 4.08 -4.98
C VAL A 57 7.05 5.30 -4.14
N TYR A 58 6.77 5.07 -2.85
CA TYR A 58 6.58 6.13 -1.88
C TYR A 58 7.92 6.49 -1.24
N ASP A 59 8.45 7.65 -1.57
CA ASP A 59 9.75 8.16 -1.14
C ASP A 59 9.66 9.52 -0.40
N GLU A 60 8.47 9.86 0.05
CA GLU A 60 8.20 11.10 0.78
C GLU A 60 8.13 10.83 2.30
N GLU A 61 8.83 11.64 3.10
CA GLU A 61 8.62 11.68 4.56
C GLU A 61 7.48 12.64 4.88
N PRO A 62 6.45 12.23 5.66
CA PRO A 62 5.40 13.12 6.09
C PRO A 62 5.95 14.29 6.92
N LYS A 63 5.45 15.50 6.66
CA LYS A 63 5.91 16.73 7.32
C LYS A 63 5.57 16.79 8.81
N GLU A 64 4.59 16.00 9.22
CA GLU A 64 4.08 15.93 10.59
C GLU A 64 4.96 15.12 11.53
N ILE A 65 5.98 14.42 11.00
CA ILE A 65 6.86 13.58 11.81
C ILE A 65 7.76 14.42 12.69
N GLU A 66 7.61 14.21 14.01
CA GLU A 66 8.47 14.84 15.00
C GLU A 66 9.80 14.09 15.12
N LYS A 67 10.90 14.82 15.09
CA LYS A 67 12.24 14.24 15.31
C LYS A 67 12.39 13.77 16.75
N VAL A 68 12.85 12.54 16.92
CA VAL A 68 13.23 12.01 18.24
C VAL A 68 14.57 12.61 18.65
N LEU A 69 14.63 13.16 19.85
CA LEU A 69 15.83 13.78 20.41
C LEU A 69 16.40 12.92 21.54
N ASP A 70 17.71 13.03 21.76
CA ASP A 70 18.36 12.30 22.86
C ASP A 70 17.81 12.74 24.23
N ALA A 71 17.47 14.04 24.36
CA ALA A 71 16.90 14.64 25.57
C ALA A 71 15.44 14.23 25.84
N ASP A 72 14.75 13.62 24.88
CA ASP A 72 13.37 13.16 25.09
C ASP A 72 13.31 12.09 26.17
N SER A 73 12.29 12.16 27.03
CA SER A 73 11.96 11.08 27.95
C SER A 73 11.59 9.80 27.16
N LYS A 74 11.65 8.66 27.81
CA LYS A 74 11.26 7.37 27.17
C LYS A 74 9.82 7.45 26.63
N ALA A 75 8.89 8.00 27.40
CA ALA A 75 7.50 8.13 26.99
C ALA A 75 7.33 9.02 25.73
N GLU A 76 8.10 10.12 25.65
CA GLU A 76 8.09 11.00 24.48
C GLU A 76 8.69 10.33 23.25
N LYS A 77 9.81 9.59 23.42
CA LYS A 77 10.38 8.78 22.31
C LYS A 77 9.39 7.78 21.79
N ASP A 78 8.75 7.00 22.68
CA ASP A 78 7.75 6.00 22.32
C ASP A 78 6.55 6.65 21.58
N ARG A 79 6.05 7.78 22.08
CA ARG A 79 4.98 8.54 21.42
C ARG A 79 5.37 8.98 20.01
N LYS A 80 6.57 9.58 19.85
CA LYS A 80 7.06 10.06 18.56
C LYS A 80 7.24 8.91 17.57
N TYR A 81 7.74 7.76 18.01
CA TYR A 81 7.86 6.57 17.15
C TYR A 81 6.50 6.04 16.69
N ILE A 82 5.52 5.94 17.60
CA ILE A 82 4.18 5.46 17.28
C ILE A 82 3.49 6.41 16.29
N LEU A 83 3.51 7.71 16.56
CA LEU A 83 2.90 8.71 15.68
C LEU A 83 3.62 8.76 14.33
N GLY A 84 4.95 8.72 14.31
CA GLY A 84 5.74 8.71 13.09
C GLY A 84 5.44 7.49 12.22
N ALA A 85 5.29 6.30 12.82
CA ALA A 85 4.88 5.09 12.11
C ALA A 85 3.48 5.24 11.49
N ALA A 86 2.51 5.78 12.26
CA ALA A 86 1.16 6.02 11.78
C ALA A 86 1.12 7.03 10.62
N TYR A 87 1.90 8.12 10.69
CA TYR A 87 2.00 9.09 9.61
C TYR A 87 2.60 8.48 8.33
N ARG A 88 3.65 7.65 8.45
CA ARG A 88 4.25 6.96 7.28
C ARG A 88 3.27 5.98 6.66
N GLU A 89 2.58 5.19 7.47
CA GLU A 89 1.56 4.25 6.99
C GLU A 89 0.43 4.98 6.26
N ASN A 90 -0.11 6.04 6.85
CA ASN A 90 -1.16 6.85 6.22
C ASN A 90 -0.67 7.54 4.94
N GLY A 91 0.57 8.05 4.93
CA GLY A 91 1.20 8.63 3.75
C GLY A 91 1.29 7.63 2.60
N GLN A 92 1.80 6.42 2.88
CA GLN A 92 1.88 5.35 1.89
C GLN A 92 0.48 4.92 1.40
N ARG A 93 -0.50 4.82 2.30
CA ARG A 93 -1.89 4.48 1.95
C ARG A 93 -2.52 5.55 1.06
N ASN A 94 -2.36 6.81 1.41
CA ASN A 94 -2.87 7.93 0.60
C ASN A 94 -2.19 8.02 -0.77
N TYR A 95 -0.94 7.58 -0.88
CA TYR A 95 -0.20 7.58 -2.15
C TYR A 95 -0.81 6.66 -3.20
N ILE A 96 -1.64 5.69 -2.81
CA ILE A 96 -2.43 4.84 -3.73
C ILE A 96 -3.23 5.69 -4.71
N GLN A 97 -3.71 6.87 -4.30
CA GLN A 97 -4.46 7.78 -5.17
C GLN A 97 -3.70 8.19 -6.43
N LYS A 98 -2.37 8.24 -6.39
CA LYS A 98 -1.55 8.51 -7.58
C LYS A 98 -1.62 7.42 -8.65
N GLY A 99 -2.05 6.21 -8.29
CA GLY A 99 -2.29 5.12 -9.22
C GLY A 99 -3.71 5.12 -9.83
N LEU A 100 -4.56 6.07 -9.45
CA LEU A 100 -5.95 6.15 -9.91
C LEU A 100 -6.15 7.24 -10.98
N ILE A 101 -5.08 7.69 -11.64
CA ILE A 101 -5.14 8.81 -12.61
C ILE A 101 -6.10 8.52 -13.76
N ASP A 102 -6.14 7.26 -14.22
CA ASP A 102 -6.98 6.82 -15.33
C ASP A 102 -8.35 6.25 -14.87
N ALA A 103 -8.63 6.29 -13.55
CA ALA A 103 -9.90 5.80 -13.02
C ALA A 103 -11.05 6.76 -13.38
N ASN A 104 -12.20 6.18 -13.75
CA ASN A 104 -13.41 6.91 -14.03
C ASN A 104 -14.32 6.99 -12.80
N LYS A 105 -15.27 7.92 -12.82
CA LYS A 105 -16.21 8.12 -11.72
C LYS A 105 -17.08 6.90 -11.37
N ASP A 106 -17.25 6.00 -12.34
CA ASP A 106 -18.07 4.79 -12.20
C ASP A 106 -17.25 3.53 -11.89
N ASP A 107 -15.91 3.67 -11.70
CA ASP A 107 -15.05 2.57 -11.37
C ASP A 107 -15.12 2.21 -9.88
N PHE A 108 -15.05 0.93 -9.58
CA PHE A 108 -14.97 0.43 -8.21
C PHE A 108 -13.53 0.38 -7.76
N ILE A 109 -13.22 1.03 -6.64
CA ILE A 109 -11.91 1.02 -6.01
C ILE A 109 -11.96 0.15 -4.76
N LEU A 110 -11.24 -0.97 -4.78
CA LEU A 110 -11.06 -1.84 -3.62
C LEU A 110 -9.75 -1.48 -2.90
N ILE A 111 -9.86 -1.00 -1.67
CA ILE A 111 -8.71 -0.71 -0.81
C ILE A 111 -8.74 -1.70 0.35
N SER A 112 -7.68 -2.48 0.51
CA SER A 112 -7.52 -3.43 1.61
C SER A 112 -6.04 -3.71 1.87
N ASP A 113 -5.71 -4.27 3.02
CA ASP A 113 -4.36 -4.73 3.29
C ASP A 113 -4.00 -5.91 2.38
N VAL A 114 -2.70 -6.18 2.23
CA VAL A 114 -2.21 -7.14 1.23
C VAL A 114 -2.74 -8.57 1.46
N ASP A 115 -2.95 -8.93 2.72
CA ASP A 115 -3.45 -10.22 3.20
C ASP A 115 -5.00 -10.31 3.24
N GLU A 116 -5.70 -9.18 3.13
CA GLU A 116 -7.14 -9.13 3.03
C GLU A 116 -7.61 -9.39 1.60
N ILE A 117 -7.70 -10.66 1.21
CA ILE A 117 -8.09 -11.08 -0.14
C ILE A 117 -9.60 -11.40 -0.20
N PRO A 118 -10.43 -10.52 -0.76
CA PRO A 118 -11.87 -10.73 -0.80
C PRO A 118 -12.25 -11.82 -1.81
N LYS A 119 -13.34 -12.55 -1.51
CA LYS A 119 -13.92 -13.55 -2.42
C LYS A 119 -14.83 -12.87 -3.44
N LEU A 120 -14.25 -12.21 -4.44
CA LEU A 120 -15.00 -11.44 -5.44
C LEU A 120 -15.91 -12.30 -6.33
N SER A 121 -15.67 -13.61 -6.46
CA SER A 121 -16.56 -14.54 -7.16
C SER A 121 -17.98 -14.60 -6.57
N GLU A 122 -18.14 -14.25 -5.29
CA GLU A 122 -19.46 -14.20 -4.62
C GLU A 122 -20.02 -12.78 -4.51
N PHE A 123 -19.27 -11.79 -4.98
CA PHE A 123 -19.64 -10.39 -4.86
C PHE A 123 -20.54 -9.93 -6.01
N ASN A 124 -21.70 -9.38 -5.68
CA ASN A 124 -22.63 -8.88 -6.69
C ASN A 124 -22.54 -7.36 -6.82
N PHE A 125 -21.68 -6.87 -7.72
CA PHE A 125 -21.49 -5.44 -8.00
C PHE A 125 -22.77 -4.71 -8.40
N LYS A 126 -23.76 -5.41 -9.01
CA LYS A 126 -25.07 -4.81 -9.40
C LYS A 126 -25.93 -4.44 -8.21
N ARG A 127 -25.62 -4.90 -7.00
CA ARG A 127 -26.34 -4.57 -5.78
C ARG A 127 -25.80 -3.36 -5.03
N ILE A 128 -24.66 -2.83 -5.44
CA ILE A 128 -24.15 -1.58 -4.89
C ILE A 128 -25.04 -0.47 -5.44
N LYS A 129 -25.77 0.16 -4.54
CA LYS A 129 -26.52 1.39 -4.86
C LYS A 129 -25.62 2.58 -4.56
N GLU A 130 -25.66 3.57 -5.45
CA GLU A 130 -25.03 4.87 -5.25
C GLU A 130 -25.57 5.55 -3.97
#